data_c499e2da1ff021a6e030ba9b9af85e01
#
_entry.id   c499e2da1ff021a6e030ba9b9af85e01
#
_cell.length_a   1.000
_cell.length_b   1.000
_cell.length_c   1.000
_cell.angle_alpha   90.00
_cell.angle_beta   90.00
_cell.angle_gamma   90.00
#
_symmetry.space_group_name_H-M   'P 1'
#
loop_
_entity.id
_entity.type
_entity.pdbx_description
1 polymer ?
#
loop_
_entity_poly.entity_id
_entity_poly.type
_entity_poly.pdbx_seq_one_letter_code
_entity_poly.pdbx_strand_id
1 'polypeptide(L)'
;MTIKTDELRTTLIENLVSPAQLAETIPLSTATANFIMQSRKEIEAVISGQDKRLLVIIGPCSIHDTTAAIDYAKKLTVLRDKYKNELLIVMRVYFEKPRTTVGWKGLISDPDLDKSFHVAKGLKLARNLLVEINDLGLPAGTEFLDMVTGQYISDLISWGAI
;
A
#
# COMPACT_ATOMS: atom_id res chain seq x y z
N MET A 1 -28.44 20.35 -31.52
CA MET A 1 -28.05 19.06 -30.89
C MET A 1 -26.58 19.13 -30.59
N THR A 2 -26.18 18.99 -29.30
CA THR A 2 -24.77 18.93 -28.93
C THR A 2 -24.28 17.51 -29.17
N ILE A 3 -23.25 17.36 -29.98
CA ILE A 3 -22.65 16.04 -30.24
C ILE A 3 -21.82 15.67 -28.97
N LYS A 4 -22.13 14.53 -28.34
CA LYS A 4 -21.33 14.02 -27.24
C LYS A 4 -19.98 13.54 -27.76
N THR A 5 -18.89 14.06 -27.20
CA THR A 5 -17.50 13.74 -27.60
C THR A 5 -16.70 13.00 -26.55
N ASP A 6 -17.23 12.92 -25.33
CA ASP A 6 -16.63 12.23 -24.18
C ASP A 6 -17.45 11.00 -23.78
N GLU A 7 -16.85 10.12 -23.00
CA GLU A 7 -17.48 8.90 -22.42
C GLU A 7 -18.20 8.00 -23.46
N LEU A 8 -17.76 8.00 -24.71
CA LEU A 8 -18.42 7.27 -25.79
C LEU A 8 -18.33 5.73 -25.65
N ARG A 9 -17.39 5.25 -24.84
CA ARG A 9 -17.11 3.82 -24.61
C ARG A 9 -17.13 3.44 -23.13
N THR A 10 -17.65 4.33 -22.27
CA THR A 10 -17.77 4.13 -20.84
C THR A 10 -19.16 3.63 -20.51
N THR A 11 -19.25 2.53 -19.79
CA THR A 11 -20.54 1.91 -19.40
C THR A 11 -20.98 2.29 -17.99
N LEU A 12 -20.03 2.60 -17.12
CA LEU A 12 -20.26 2.97 -15.74
C LEU A 12 -19.20 3.98 -15.28
N ILE A 13 -19.64 5.03 -14.59
CA ILE A 13 -18.80 5.99 -13.89
C ILE A 13 -19.28 6.07 -12.46
N GLU A 14 -18.37 5.80 -11.49
CA GLU A 14 -18.62 5.95 -10.06
C GLU A 14 -17.77 7.07 -9.49
N ASN A 15 -18.36 7.85 -8.58
CA ASN A 15 -17.63 8.86 -7.85
C ASN A 15 -16.81 8.20 -6.75
N LEU A 16 -15.50 8.42 -6.75
CA LEU A 16 -14.63 8.02 -5.66
C LEU A 16 -14.58 9.14 -4.59
N VAL A 17 -14.49 8.75 -3.32
CA VAL A 17 -14.15 9.68 -2.26
C VAL A 17 -12.76 10.28 -2.52
N SER A 18 -12.54 11.53 -2.14
CA SER A 18 -11.21 12.12 -2.29
C SER A 18 -10.19 11.48 -1.34
N PRO A 19 -8.88 11.54 -1.64
CA PRO A 19 -7.84 11.07 -0.73
C PRO A 19 -7.96 11.66 0.68
N ALA A 20 -8.28 12.96 0.78
CA ALA A 20 -8.48 13.64 2.08
C ALA A 20 -9.65 13.03 2.86
N GLN A 21 -10.79 12.82 2.22
CA GLN A 21 -11.96 12.20 2.88
C GLN A 21 -11.67 10.77 3.32
N LEU A 22 -10.92 10.00 2.54
CA LEU A 22 -10.54 8.64 2.95
C LEU A 22 -9.58 8.68 4.14
N ALA A 23 -8.63 9.61 4.16
CA ALA A 23 -7.71 9.80 5.28
C ALA A 23 -8.44 10.23 6.57
N GLU A 24 -9.47 11.07 6.47
CA GLU A 24 -10.33 11.43 7.61
C GLU A 24 -11.15 10.23 8.12
N THR A 25 -11.62 9.38 7.21
CA THR A 25 -12.42 8.18 7.56
C THR A 25 -11.56 7.08 8.19
N ILE A 26 -10.31 6.94 7.73
CA ILE A 26 -9.34 5.95 8.21
C ILE A 26 -8.06 6.73 8.60
N PRO A 27 -8.07 7.39 9.78
CA PRO A 27 -6.97 8.26 10.19
C PRO A 27 -5.77 7.47 10.71
N LEU A 28 -4.62 8.13 10.66
CA LEU A 28 -3.42 7.70 11.37
C LEU A 28 -3.47 8.16 12.83
N SER A 29 -3.04 7.28 13.75
CA SER A 29 -2.68 7.72 15.08
C SER A 29 -1.37 8.53 15.05
N THR A 30 -1.17 9.39 16.03
CA THR A 30 0.10 10.13 16.19
C THR A 30 1.29 9.15 16.36
N ALA A 31 1.06 8.03 17.05
CA ALA A 31 2.10 7.01 17.23
C ALA A 31 2.49 6.37 15.91
N THR A 32 1.51 5.98 15.10
CA THR A 32 1.72 5.39 13.77
C THR A 32 2.40 6.36 12.82
N ALA A 33 2.01 7.63 12.82
CA ALA A 33 2.64 8.67 12.02
C ALA A 33 4.12 8.86 12.39
N ASN A 34 4.43 8.90 13.69
CA ASN A 34 5.81 9.00 14.17
C ASN A 34 6.63 7.75 13.78
N PHE A 35 6.04 6.57 13.87
CA PHE A 35 6.67 5.31 13.45
C PHE A 35 7.03 5.34 11.95
N ILE A 36 6.12 5.77 11.09
CA ILE A 36 6.36 5.88 9.64
C ILE A 36 7.49 6.89 9.35
N MET A 37 7.44 8.06 10.01
CA MET A 37 8.47 9.08 9.88
C MET A 37 9.85 8.55 10.30
N GLN A 38 9.93 7.82 11.40
CA GLN A 38 11.17 7.22 11.87
C GLN A 38 11.66 6.14 10.90
N SER A 39 10.77 5.29 10.41
CA SER A 39 11.09 4.23 9.43
C SER A 39 11.67 4.80 8.14
N ARG A 40 11.14 5.92 7.65
CA ARG A 40 11.68 6.63 6.47
C ARG A 40 13.12 7.11 6.72
N LYS A 41 13.39 7.69 7.89
CA LYS A 41 14.74 8.15 8.26
C LYS A 41 15.72 6.97 8.35
N GLU A 42 15.30 5.84 8.91
CA GLU A 42 16.14 4.65 8.99
C GLU A 42 16.46 4.08 7.61
N ILE A 43 15.47 4.02 6.72
CA ILE A 43 15.67 3.58 5.33
C ILE A 43 16.64 4.53 4.61
N GLU A 44 16.47 5.84 4.76
CA GLU A 44 17.38 6.85 4.21
C GLU A 44 18.81 6.67 4.73
N ALA A 45 18.97 6.41 6.02
CA ALA A 45 20.28 6.18 6.64
C ALA A 45 20.98 4.93 6.09
N VAL A 46 20.23 3.85 5.82
CA VAL A 46 20.78 2.65 5.18
C VAL A 46 21.18 2.94 3.73
N ILE A 47 20.33 3.59 2.96
CA ILE A 47 20.60 3.88 1.54
C ILE A 47 21.81 4.83 1.40
N SER A 48 21.95 5.82 2.31
CA SER A 48 23.10 6.74 2.32
C SER A 48 24.36 6.15 2.94
N GLY A 49 24.34 4.91 3.42
CA GLY A 49 25.48 4.21 4.02
C GLY A 49 25.82 4.65 5.44
N GLN A 50 24.99 5.47 6.09
CA GLN A 50 25.15 5.86 7.49
C GLN A 50 24.79 4.72 8.45
N ASP A 51 23.80 3.91 8.11
CA ASP A 51 23.43 2.67 8.80
C ASP A 51 23.97 1.47 8.02
N LYS A 52 24.62 0.54 8.72
CA LYS A 52 25.27 -0.62 8.12
C LYS A 52 24.37 -1.85 7.99
N ARG A 53 23.13 -1.78 8.48
CA ARG A 53 22.15 -2.85 8.30
C ARG A 53 21.86 -3.07 6.81
N LEU A 54 21.45 -4.29 6.47
CA LEU A 54 20.95 -4.59 5.14
C LEU A 54 19.46 -4.25 5.06
N LEU A 55 19.07 -3.41 4.11
CA LEU A 55 17.66 -3.14 3.81
C LEU A 55 17.05 -4.37 3.10
N VAL A 56 16.02 -4.95 3.69
CA VAL A 56 15.32 -6.12 3.16
C VAL A 56 13.84 -5.80 2.94
N ILE A 57 13.42 -5.75 1.68
CA ILE A 57 12.02 -5.53 1.30
C ILE A 57 11.45 -6.89 0.90
N ILE A 58 10.61 -7.46 1.75
CA ILE A 58 10.14 -8.85 1.62
C ILE A 58 8.65 -8.96 1.91
N GLY A 59 7.95 -9.78 1.13
CA GLY A 59 6.52 -10.03 1.30
C GLY A 59 5.91 -10.76 0.10
N PRO A 60 4.58 -10.91 0.10
CA PRO A 60 3.84 -11.52 -1.00
C PRO A 60 4.09 -10.79 -2.33
N CYS A 61 3.91 -11.49 -3.44
CA CYS A 61 4.01 -10.89 -4.78
C CYS A 61 2.98 -9.77 -4.97
N SER A 62 1.74 -9.99 -4.50
CA SER A 62 0.71 -8.95 -4.31
C SER A 62 -0.31 -9.41 -3.28
N ILE A 63 -0.93 -8.45 -2.63
CA ILE A 63 -1.97 -8.69 -1.64
C ILE A 63 -3.29 -8.94 -2.38
N HIS A 64 -3.96 -10.04 -2.05
CA HIS A 64 -5.33 -10.36 -2.49
C HIS A 64 -6.22 -10.72 -1.30
N ASP A 65 -5.62 -11.13 -0.18
CA ASP A 65 -6.28 -11.48 1.07
C ASP A 65 -5.64 -10.68 2.20
N THR A 66 -6.42 -9.78 2.79
CA THR A 66 -5.93 -8.89 3.87
C THR A 66 -5.70 -9.66 5.16
N THR A 67 -6.46 -10.72 5.44
CA THR A 67 -6.28 -11.56 6.63
C THR A 67 -4.94 -12.32 6.56
N ALA A 68 -4.67 -12.95 5.43
CA ALA A 68 -3.40 -13.62 5.19
C ALA A 68 -2.22 -12.64 5.24
N ALA A 69 -2.40 -11.41 4.76
CA ALA A 69 -1.38 -10.36 4.82
C ALA A 69 -1.06 -9.95 6.27
N ILE A 70 -2.07 -9.83 7.14
CA ILE A 70 -1.85 -9.53 8.57
C ILE A 70 -1.18 -10.70 9.29
N ASP A 71 -1.55 -11.94 9.00
CA ASP A 71 -0.87 -13.12 9.55
C ASP A 71 0.61 -13.16 9.14
N TYR A 72 0.91 -12.81 7.89
CA TYR A 72 2.28 -12.67 7.42
C TYR A 72 3.01 -11.54 8.16
N ALA A 73 2.39 -10.36 8.31
CA ALA A 73 2.95 -9.21 9.00
C ALA A 73 3.32 -9.55 10.45
N LYS A 74 2.45 -10.23 11.20
CA LYS A 74 2.71 -10.67 12.57
C LYS A 74 3.95 -11.57 12.67
N LYS A 75 4.09 -12.53 11.75
CA LYS A 75 5.28 -13.41 11.70
C LYS A 75 6.54 -12.63 11.33
N LEU A 76 6.42 -11.69 10.39
CA LEU A 76 7.55 -10.87 9.95
C LEU A 76 8.01 -9.89 11.04
N THR A 77 7.11 -9.39 11.88
CA THR A 77 7.45 -8.54 13.03
C THR A 77 8.37 -9.27 14.02
N VAL A 78 8.12 -10.56 14.29
CA VAL A 78 8.98 -11.38 15.14
C VAL A 78 10.40 -11.49 14.55
N LEU A 79 10.51 -11.69 13.23
CA LEU A 79 11.81 -11.77 12.56
C LEU A 79 12.51 -10.41 12.53
N ARG A 80 11.75 -9.32 12.30
CA ARG A 80 12.27 -7.94 12.38
C ARG A 80 12.93 -7.69 13.74
N ASP A 81 12.25 -8.02 14.83
CA ASP A 81 12.76 -7.79 16.18
C ASP A 81 13.98 -8.66 16.48
N LYS A 82 13.99 -9.90 15.99
CA LYS A 82 15.12 -10.83 16.13
C LYS A 82 16.39 -10.33 15.42
N TYR A 83 16.24 -9.77 14.22
CA TYR A 83 17.37 -9.39 13.36
C TYR A 83 17.56 -7.86 13.25
N LYS A 84 17.01 -7.09 14.19
CA LYS A 84 17.00 -5.61 14.12
C LYS A 84 18.38 -4.96 14.07
N ASN A 85 19.43 -5.66 14.50
CA ASN A 85 20.79 -5.13 14.50
C ASN A 85 21.50 -5.35 13.16
N GLU A 86 21.06 -6.32 12.35
CA GLU A 86 21.66 -6.71 11.09
C GLU A 86 20.81 -6.31 9.89
N LEU A 87 19.49 -6.35 10.06
CA LEU A 87 18.52 -6.13 8.99
C LEU A 87 17.56 -4.99 9.31
N LEU A 88 17.30 -4.14 8.33
CA LEU A 88 16.15 -3.25 8.31
C LEU A 88 15.08 -3.89 7.43
N ILE A 89 14.08 -4.52 8.05
CA ILE A 89 13.03 -5.27 7.35
C ILE A 89 11.86 -4.36 7.07
N VAL A 90 11.48 -4.26 5.80
CA VAL A 90 10.28 -3.57 5.28
C VAL A 90 9.36 -4.61 4.65
N MET A 91 8.10 -4.63 5.05
CA MET A 91 7.13 -5.53 4.43
C MET A 91 6.74 -5.03 3.04
N ARG A 92 6.87 -5.87 2.03
CA ARG A 92 6.33 -5.60 0.70
C ARG A 92 4.82 -5.75 0.72
N VAL A 93 4.11 -4.67 0.41
CA VAL A 93 2.64 -4.59 0.41
C VAL A 93 2.19 -4.02 -0.94
N TYR A 94 2.18 -4.87 -1.96
CA TYR A 94 1.84 -4.49 -3.33
C TYR A 94 0.38 -4.83 -3.60
N PHE A 95 -0.39 -3.83 -4.02
CA PHE A 95 -1.84 -3.92 -4.23
C PHE A 95 -2.23 -4.08 -5.69
N GLU A 96 -1.35 -3.74 -6.61
CA GLU A 96 -1.66 -3.67 -8.03
C GLU A 96 -0.74 -4.54 -8.86
N LYS A 97 -1.16 -4.81 -10.08
CA LYS A 97 -0.42 -5.59 -11.07
C LYS A 97 -0.31 -4.80 -12.37
N PRO A 98 0.90 -4.62 -12.92
CA PRO A 98 1.11 -3.92 -14.20
C PRO A 98 0.64 -4.80 -15.37
N ARG A 99 -0.67 -4.99 -15.50
CA ARG A 99 -1.26 -5.82 -16.54
C ARG A 99 -1.85 -4.98 -17.66
N THR A 100 -1.44 -5.25 -18.89
CA THR A 100 -1.90 -4.52 -20.07
C THR A 100 -3.23 -5.03 -20.62
N THR A 101 -3.45 -6.34 -20.65
CA THR A 101 -4.63 -6.93 -21.30
C THR A 101 -5.40 -7.93 -20.44
N VAL A 102 -4.75 -8.94 -19.90
CA VAL A 102 -5.39 -10.07 -19.24
C VAL A 102 -4.90 -10.26 -17.80
N GLY A 103 -5.81 -10.66 -16.92
CA GLY A 103 -5.53 -11.03 -15.54
C GLY A 103 -6.04 -10.01 -14.53
N TRP A 104 -6.03 -10.43 -13.29
CA TRP A 104 -6.45 -9.62 -12.15
C TRP A 104 -5.57 -8.37 -11.99
N LYS A 105 -6.18 -7.21 -11.84
CA LYS A 105 -5.51 -5.90 -11.78
C LYS A 105 -4.94 -5.56 -10.41
N GLY A 106 -5.35 -6.25 -9.36
CA GLY A 106 -4.91 -6.01 -7.99
C GLY A 106 -6.06 -5.67 -7.04
N LEU A 107 -5.74 -5.66 -5.73
CA LEU A 107 -6.73 -5.46 -4.67
C LEU A 107 -7.45 -4.11 -4.77
N ILE A 108 -6.75 -3.05 -5.15
CA ILE A 108 -7.39 -1.73 -5.26
C ILE A 108 -8.38 -1.72 -6.42
N SER A 109 -7.97 -2.25 -7.58
CA SER A 109 -8.79 -2.20 -8.78
C SER A 109 -9.95 -3.21 -8.78
N ASP A 110 -9.73 -4.41 -8.23
CA ASP A 110 -10.71 -5.52 -8.26
C ASP A 110 -10.62 -6.34 -6.96
N PRO A 111 -11.13 -5.79 -5.84
CA PRO A 111 -11.00 -6.40 -4.51
C PRO A 111 -11.75 -7.72 -4.36
N ASP A 112 -12.80 -7.93 -5.14
CA ASP A 112 -13.68 -9.09 -5.06
C ASP A 112 -13.25 -10.23 -6.01
N LEU A 113 -12.22 -10.02 -6.85
CA LEU A 113 -11.68 -10.96 -7.84
C LEU A 113 -12.73 -11.45 -8.88
N ASP A 114 -13.78 -10.67 -9.09
CA ASP A 114 -14.92 -11.03 -9.93
C ASP A 114 -15.14 -10.10 -11.13
N LYS A 115 -14.20 -9.11 -11.30
CA LYS A 115 -14.25 -8.06 -12.32
C LYS A 115 -15.39 -7.05 -12.10
N SER A 116 -15.87 -6.92 -10.87
CA SER A 116 -16.82 -5.86 -10.48
C SER A 116 -16.15 -4.48 -10.43
N PHE A 117 -14.83 -4.44 -10.23
CA PHE A 117 -14.02 -3.22 -10.15
C PHE A 117 -14.49 -2.22 -9.08
N HIS A 118 -14.89 -2.72 -7.90
CA HIS A 118 -15.27 -1.89 -6.76
C HIS A 118 -14.07 -1.13 -6.16
N VAL A 119 -13.53 -0.18 -6.91
CA VAL A 119 -12.30 0.56 -6.56
C VAL A 119 -12.41 1.28 -5.21
N ALA A 120 -13.58 1.87 -4.90
CA ALA A 120 -13.81 2.51 -3.60
C ALA A 120 -13.64 1.55 -2.42
N LYS A 121 -14.07 0.30 -2.57
CA LYS A 121 -13.85 -0.78 -1.60
C LYS A 121 -12.38 -1.16 -1.52
N GLY A 122 -11.73 -1.32 -2.66
CA GLY A 122 -10.32 -1.66 -2.76
C GLY A 122 -9.41 -0.64 -2.07
N LEU A 123 -9.65 0.65 -2.27
CA LEU A 123 -8.93 1.74 -1.60
C LEU A 123 -9.08 1.69 -0.08
N LYS A 124 -10.30 1.43 0.43
CA LYS A 124 -10.56 1.28 1.88
C LYS A 124 -9.81 0.08 2.45
N LEU A 125 -9.86 -1.07 1.77
CA LEU A 125 -9.15 -2.28 2.19
C LEU A 125 -7.63 -2.06 2.23
N ALA A 126 -7.08 -1.44 1.20
CA ALA A 126 -5.65 -1.15 1.12
C ALA A 126 -5.20 -0.22 2.25
N ARG A 127 -5.94 0.88 2.48
CA ARG A 127 -5.61 1.84 3.53
C ARG A 127 -5.72 1.23 4.93
N ASN A 128 -6.80 0.49 5.23
CA ASN A 128 -6.98 -0.20 6.51
C ASN A 128 -5.81 -1.18 6.77
N LEU A 129 -5.48 -2.01 5.78
CA LEU A 129 -4.38 -2.97 5.90
C LEU A 129 -3.06 -2.28 6.21
N LEU A 130 -2.76 -1.16 5.54
CA LEU A 130 -1.52 -0.41 5.78
C LEU A 130 -1.49 0.22 7.18
N VAL A 131 -2.62 0.72 7.69
CA VAL A 131 -2.71 1.20 9.09
C VAL A 131 -2.39 0.06 10.04
N GLU A 132 -3.04 -1.11 9.90
CA GLU A 132 -2.81 -2.27 10.77
C GLU A 132 -1.35 -2.76 10.73
N ILE A 133 -0.73 -2.82 9.54
CA ILE A 133 0.69 -3.22 9.40
C ILE A 133 1.62 -2.24 10.12
N ASN A 134 1.39 -0.94 9.96
CA ASN A 134 2.19 0.08 10.64
C ASN A 134 1.97 0.07 12.16
N ASP A 135 0.73 -0.21 12.63
CA ASP A 135 0.40 -0.34 14.06
C ASP A 135 1.08 -1.57 14.71
N LEU A 136 1.35 -2.62 13.93
CA LEU A 136 2.22 -3.73 14.35
C LEU A 136 3.71 -3.31 14.46
N GLY A 137 4.04 -2.08 14.13
CA GLY A 137 5.40 -1.58 14.09
C GLY A 137 6.21 -2.13 12.91
N LEU A 138 5.60 -2.52 11.80
CA LEU A 138 6.28 -3.04 10.62
C LEU A 138 6.22 -2.01 9.49
N PRO A 139 7.37 -1.50 8.99
CA PRO A 139 7.36 -0.55 7.88
C PRO A 139 6.80 -1.20 6.60
N ALA A 140 5.98 -0.46 5.88
CA ALA A 140 5.39 -0.92 4.63
C ALA A 140 6.07 -0.29 3.41
N GLY A 141 6.35 -1.14 2.40
CA GLY A 141 6.83 -0.73 1.08
C GLY A 141 5.84 -1.12 0.00
N THR A 142 5.58 -0.23 -0.96
CA THR A 142 4.68 -0.50 -2.09
C THR A 142 5.28 -0.08 -3.41
N GLU A 143 4.59 -0.41 -4.50
CA GLU A 143 4.87 0.05 -5.85
C GLU A 143 3.78 1.03 -6.28
N PHE A 144 4.16 2.18 -6.82
CA PHE A 144 3.24 3.17 -7.36
C PHE A 144 3.21 3.02 -8.89
N LEU A 145 2.14 2.43 -9.42
CA LEU A 145 1.99 2.17 -10.86
C LEU A 145 1.23 3.28 -11.58
N ASP A 146 0.58 4.18 -10.83
CA ASP A 146 -0.11 5.34 -11.35
C ASP A 146 -0.03 6.52 -10.37
N MET A 147 -0.47 7.69 -10.83
CA MET A 147 -0.38 8.93 -10.03
C MET A 147 -1.59 9.17 -9.12
N VAL A 148 -2.64 8.38 -9.21
CA VAL A 148 -3.92 8.61 -8.50
C VAL A 148 -4.02 7.75 -7.26
N THR A 149 -3.86 6.42 -7.40
CA THR A 149 -4.00 5.47 -6.28
C THR A 149 -3.00 5.74 -5.18
N GLY A 150 -1.78 6.17 -5.53
CA GLY A 150 -0.76 6.56 -4.56
C GLY A 150 -1.20 7.66 -3.59
N GLN A 151 -2.03 8.60 -4.02
CA GLN A 151 -2.49 9.70 -3.16
C GLN A 151 -3.36 9.24 -1.98
N TYR A 152 -3.97 8.07 -2.06
CA TYR A 152 -4.81 7.50 -1.02
C TYR A 152 -4.04 6.77 0.09
N ILE A 153 -2.77 6.41 -0.17
CA ILE A 153 -1.99 5.53 0.71
C ILE A 153 -0.56 6.00 0.97
N SER A 154 -0.06 7.03 0.28
CA SER A 154 1.34 7.45 0.37
C SER A 154 1.78 7.89 1.77
N ASP A 155 0.86 8.43 2.57
CA ASP A 155 1.10 8.80 3.97
C ASP A 155 1.42 7.59 4.87
N LEU A 156 1.05 6.38 4.45
CA LEU A 156 1.23 5.11 5.16
C LEU A 156 2.47 4.32 4.70
N ILE A 157 3.18 4.80 3.69
CA ILE A 157 4.27 4.08 3.04
C ILE A 157 5.62 4.60 3.53
N SER A 158 6.50 3.69 3.92
CA SER A 158 7.88 4.01 4.33
C SER A 158 8.86 3.91 3.17
N TRP A 159 8.61 3.07 2.16
CA TRP A 159 9.42 2.90 0.97
C TRP A 159 8.53 2.69 -0.27
N GLY A 160 8.79 3.42 -1.35
CA GLY A 160 8.05 3.33 -2.60
C GLY A 160 8.95 3.01 -3.79
N ALA A 161 8.56 2.03 -4.62
CA ALA A 161 9.09 1.84 -5.96
C ALA A 161 8.22 2.58 -6.99
N ILE A 162 8.85 3.12 -8.04
CA ILE A 162 8.21 3.83 -9.14
C ILE A 162 8.65 3.19 -10.46
#